data_ee12b209decac399c0c7192493dad1ba
#
_entry.id   ee12b209decac399c0c7192493dad1ba
#
_cell.length_a   1.000
_cell.length_b   1.000
_cell.length_c   1.000
_cell.angle_alpha   90.00
_cell.angle_beta   90.00
_cell.angle_gamma   90.00
#
_symmetry.space_group_name_H-M   'P 1'
#
loop_
_entity.id
_entity.type
_entity.pdbx_description
1 polymer ?
#
loop_
_entity_poly.entity_id
_entity_poly.type
_entity_poly.pdbx_seq_one_letter_code
_entity_poly.pdbx_strand_id
1 'polypeptide(L)'
;MDMETIMKMMLQSGALDQVSGMLGVDGKSAESAIEYVMPMLLKGMQSQMKSEDTKYGFLQALNDHSKQDTRDLRKAVKEADVDDGAKIVRHLLGAQEEEVAARAKKKSGLDTKTILKIMDILAPILMSKMGQTAKTQQAKSSSGDMLSVVGGLLDGVDAKDVVNILGMLMK
;
A
#
# COMPACT_ATOMS: atom_id res chain seq x y z
N MET A 1 11.98 -7.11 -3.14
CA MET A 1 11.34 -6.75 -1.86
C MET A 1 9.95 -7.34 -1.86
N ASP A 2 9.63 -8.16 -0.89
CA ASP A 2 8.32 -8.80 -0.80
C ASP A 2 7.35 -7.99 0.07
N MET A 3 6.10 -8.39 0.10
CA MET A 3 5.03 -7.73 0.85
C MET A 3 5.32 -7.69 2.35
N GLU A 4 5.88 -8.77 2.89
CA GLU A 4 6.24 -8.85 4.30
C GLU A 4 7.27 -7.80 4.69
N THR A 5 8.27 -7.60 3.85
CA THR A 5 9.32 -6.59 4.05
C THR A 5 8.72 -5.18 4.02
N ILE A 6 7.85 -4.89 3.05
CA ILE A 6 7.17 -3.59 2.97
C ILE A 6 6.35 -3.35 4.25
N MET A 7 5.59 -4.36 4.67
CA MET A 7 4.78 -4.27 5.88
C MET A 7 5.62 -4.03 7.13
N LYS A 8 6.70 -4.78 7.30
CA LYS A 8 7.64 -4.57 8.42
C LYS A 8 8.22 -3.16 8.42
N MET A 9 8.62 -2.66 7.27
CA MET A 9 9.16 -1.31 7.16
C MET A 9 8.12 -0.28 7.60
N MET A 10 6.87 -0.43 7.18
CA MET A 10 5.80 0.50 7.56
C MET A 10 5.51 0.45 9.06
N LEU A 11 5.51 -0.75 9.66
CA LEU A 11 5.19 -0.91 11.08
C LEU A 11 6.36 -0.53 12.02
N GLN A 12 7.60 -0.72 11.58
CA GLN A 12 8.78 -0.54 12.43
C GLN A 12 9.48 0.80 12.27
N SER A 13 9.15 1.58 11.26
CA SER A 13 9.88 2.79 10.87
C SER A 13 9.46 4.07 11.59
N GLY A 14 8.54 3.99 12.54
CA GLY A 14 7.90 5.18 13.14
C GLY A 14 6.75 5.73 12.30
N ALA A 15 6.50 5.16 11.12
CA ALA A 15 5.36 5.55 10.28
C ALA A 15 4.03 5.29 11.00
N LEU A 16 3.93 4.15 11.68
CA LEU A 16 2.75 3.81 12.49
C LEU A 16 2.47 4.86 13.56
N ASP A 17 3.48 5.28 14.32
CA ASP A 17 3.33 6.31 15.34
C ASP A 17 2.90 7.64 14.73
N GLN A 18 3.43 7.97 13.56
CA GLN A 18 3.05 9.20 12.86
C GLN A 18 1.59 9.14 12.41
N VAL A 19 1.14 8.02 11.85
CA VAL A 19 -0.26 7.82 11.45
C VAL A 19 -1.19 7.94 12.65
N SER A 20 -0.88 7.23 13.73
CA SER A 20 -1.72 7.23 14.94
C SER A 20 -1.79 8.62 15.58
N GLY A 21 -0.67 9.34 15.61
CA GLY A 21 -0.62 10.72 16.11
C GLY A 21 -1.43 11.70 15.27
N MET A 22 -1.31 11.62 13.95
CA MET A 22 -2.06 12.50 13.03
C MET A 22 -3.57 12.30 13.10
N LEU A 23 -4.00 11.07 13.31
CA LEU A 23 -5.42 10.72 13.34
C LEU A 23 -6.02 10.69 14.75
N GLY A 24 -5.19 10.85 15.78
CA GLY A 24 -5.65 10.83 17.16
C GLY A 24 -6.20 9.48 17.62
N VAL A 25 -5.60 8.39 17.12
CA VAL A 25 -6.02 7.02 17.46
C VAL A 25 -4.88 6.29 18.17
N ASP A 26 -5.19 5.20 18.89
CA ASP A 26 -4.14 4.43 19.55
C ASP A 26 -3.34 3.60 18.53
N GLY A 27 -2.07 3.29 18.90
CA GLY A 27 -1.14 2.60 18.02
C GLY A 27 -1.59 1.19 17.64
N LYS A 28 -2.21 0.45 18.56
CA LYS A 28 -2.68 -0.92 18.28
C LYS A 28 -3.83 -0.93 17.28
N SER A 29 -4.77 -0.01 17.41
CA SER A 29 -5.90 0.11 16.48
C SER A 29 -5.41 0.52 15.09
N ALA A 30 -4.47 1.47 15.02
CA ALA A 30 -3.85 1.88 13.76
C ALA A 30 -3.08 0.72 13.13
N GLU A 31 -2.31 -0.03 13.91
CA GLU A 31 -1.59 -1.23 13.45
C GLU A 31 -2.54 -2.26 12.85
N SER A 32 -3.61 -2.61 13.56
CA SER A 32 -4.61 -3.57 13.08
C SER A 32 -5.25 -3.12 11.78
N ALA A 33 -5.56 -1.83 11.64
CA ALA A 33 -6.11 -1.28 10.41
C ALA A 33 -5.11 -1.38 9.26
N ILE A 34 -3.86 -0.98 9.49
CA ILE A 34 -2.80 -1.02 8.47
C ILE A 34 -2.55 -2.45 8.00
N GLU A 35 -2.46 -3.39 8.94
CA GLU A 35 -2.24 -4.80 8.64
C GLU A 35 -3.35 -5.40 7.77
N TYR A 36 -4.58 -4.90 7.93
CA TYR A 36 -5.69 -5.35 7.12
C TYR A 36 -5.74 -4.67 5.74
N VAL A 37 -5.61 -3.33 5.70
CA VAL A 37 -5.80 -2.59 4.44
C VAL A 37 -4.62 -2.71 3.49
N MET A 38 -3.40 -2.89 4.00
CA MET A 38 -2.21 -2.94 3.17
C MET A 38 -2.23 -4.10 2.16
N PRO A 39 -2.53 -5.35 2.57
CA PRO A 39 -2.67 -6.43 1.59
C PRO A 39 -3.76 -6.17 0.55
N MET A 40 -4.83 -5.50 0.93
CA MET A 40 -5.92 -5.18 0.01
C MET A 40 -5.48 -4.16 -1.03
N LEU A 41 -4.71 -3.14 -0.63
CA LEU A 41 -4.14 -2.17 -1.56
C LEU A 41 -3.16 -2.83 -2.54
N LEU A 42 -2.29 -3.71 -2.05
CA LEU A 42 -1.34 -4.46 -2.89
C LEU A 42 -2.06 -5.37 -3.88
N LYS A 43 -3.13 -6.01 -3.45
CA LYS A 43 -3.98 -6.82 -4.34
C LYS A 43 -4.65 -5.97 -5.42
N GLY A 44 -5.06 -4.75 -5.06
CA GLY A 44 -5.57 -3.77 -6.02
C GLY A 44 -4.52 -3.39 -7.07
N MET A 45 -3.27 -3.20 -6.65
CA MET A 45 -2.16 -2.95 -7.57
C MET A 45 -1.95 -4.13 -8.54
N GLN A 46 -2.00 -5.35 -8.03
CA GLN A 46 -1.92 -6.55 -8.84
C GLN A 46 -3.03 -6.59 -9.90
N SER A 47 -4.25 -6.25 -9.52
CA SER A 47 -5.39 -6.16 -10.45
C SER A 47 -5.14 -5.14 -11.57
N GLN A 48 -4.57 -3.98 -11.24
CA GLN A 48 -4.24 -2.95 -12.24
C GLN A 48 -3.23 -3.49 -13.27
N MET A 49 -2.26 -4.28 -12.83
CA MET A 49 -1.25 -4.87 -13.71
C MET A 49 -1.79 -5.98 -14.60
N LYS A 50 -2.85 -6.66 -14.18
CA LYS A 50 -3.46 -7.75 -14.95
C LYS A 50 -4.41 -7.27 -16.05
N SER A 51 -4.89 -6.02 -15.95
CA SER A 51 -5.81 -5.46 -16.94
C SER A 51 -5.06 -4.70 -18.02
N GLU A 52 -5.29 -5.05 -19.28
CA GLU A 52 -4.72 -4.34 -20.43
C GLU A 52 -5.13 -2.86 -20.46
N ASP A 53 -6.32 -2.53 -19.96
CA ASP A 53 -6.85 -1.16 -19.96
C ASP A 53 -6.18 -0.27 -18.92
N THR A 54 -5.63 -0.85 -17.85
CA THR A 54 -5.13 -0.08 -16.70
C THR A 54 -3.63 -0.17 -16.48
N LYS A 55 -2.97 -1.24 -16.96
CA LYS A 55 -1.56 -1.51 -16.62
C LYS A 55 -0.59 -0.38 -16.98
N TYR A 56 -0.74 0.23 -18.15
CA TYR A 56 0.17 1.30 -18.59
C TYR A 56 -0.02 2.58 -17.80
N GLY A 57 -1.27 2.95 -17.50
CA GLY A 57 -1.57 4.10 -16.63
C GLY A 57 -1.05 3.88 -15.21
N PHE A 58 -1.17 2.66 -14.71
CA PHE A 58 -0.64 2.28 -13.40
C PHE A 58 0.90 2.38 -13.36
N LEU A 59 1.58 1.89 -14.40
CA LEU A 59 3.04 2.00 -14.50
C LEU A 59 3.49 3.47 -14.55
N GLN A 60 2.77 4.32 -15.26
CA GLN A 60 3.06 5.75 -15.31
C GLN A 60 2.91 6.37 -13.91
N ALA A 61 1.85 6.03 -13.20
CA ALA A 61 1.63 6.49 -11.82
C ALA A 61 2.74 6.03 -10.88
N LEU A 62 3.20 4.78 -10.99
CA LEU A 62 4.35 4.28 -10.23
C LEU A 62 5.62 5.08 -10.52
N ASN A 63 5.88 5.36 -11.79
CA ASN A 63 7.04 6.14 -12.21
C ASN A 63 6.98 7.56 -11.62
N ASP A 64 5.83 8.20 -11.64
CA ASP A 64 5.65 9.54 -11.11
C ASP A 64 5.86 9.57 -9.59
N HIS A 65 5.27 8.60 -8.88
CA HIS A 65 5.41 8.51 -7.42
C HIS A 65 6.82 8.09 -6.99
N SER A 66 7.58 7.39 -7.83
CA SER A 66 8.95 6.97 -7.50
C SER A 66 9.91 8.14 -7.24
N LYS A 67 9.54 9.32 -7.66
CA LYS A 67 10.33 10.55 -7.45
C LYS A 67 10.18 11.12 -6.04
N GLN A 68 9.20 10.66 -5.26
CA GLN A 68 9.00 11.12 -3.89
C GLN A 68 10.04 10.51 -2.96
N ASP A 69 10.50 11.31 -1.99
CA ASP A 69 11.47 10.84 -1.00
C ASP A 69 10.73 10.05 0.10
N THR A 70 10.99 8.75 0.16
CA THR A 70 10.44 7.86 1.18
C THR A 70 11.51 7.23 2.07
N ARG A 71 12.71 7.82 2.12
CA ARG A 71 13.79 7.33 3.00
C ARG A 71 13.42 7.49 4.46
N ASP A 72 12.75 8.58 4.80
CA ASP A 72 12.16 8.81 6.12
C ASP A 72 10.65 8.61 6.01
N LEU A 73 10.15 7.45 6.45
CA LEU A 73 8.74 7.10 6.36
C LEU A 73 7.85 7.95 7.26
N ARG A 74 8.35 8.43 8.41
CA ARG A 74 7.58 9.35 9.26
C ARG A 74 7.29 10.65 8.53
N LYS A 75 8.31 11.20 7.88
CA LYS A 75 8.17 12.40 7.07
C LYS A 75 7.25 12.16 5.88
N ALA A 76 7.40 11.02 5.20
CA ALA A 76 6.55 10.64 4.07
C ALA A 76 5.07 10.56 4.49
N VAL A 77 4.78 10.00 5.65
CA VAL A 77 3.41 9.96 6.21
C VAL A 77 2.90 11.37 6.48
N LYS A 78 3.71 12.19 7.14
CA LYS A 78 3.33 13.56 7.49
C LYS A 78 3.01 14.41 6.26
N GLU A 79 3.78 14.23 5.20
CA GLU A 79 3.68 15.00 3.96
C GLU A 79 2.82 14.33 2.88
N ALA A 80 2.18 13.19 3.19
CA ALA A 80 1.38 12.46 2.21
C ALA A 80 0.23 13.32 1.68
N ASP A 81 0.08 13.32 0.36
CA ASP A 81 -1.03 13.98 -0.33
C ASP A 81 -2.26 13.07 -0.24
N VAL A 82 -3.13 13.35 0.72
CA VAL A 82 -4.32 12.52 0.97
C VAL A 82 -5.36 12.64 -0.15
N ASP A 83 -5.41 13.75 -0.86
CA ASP A 83 -6.32 13.91 -2.00
C ASP A 83 -5.88 13.02 -3.18
N ASP A 84 -4.58 12.98 -3.45
CA ASP A 84 -4.01 12.06 -4.43
C ASP A 84 -4.18 10.61 -3.94
N GLY A 85 -3.94 10.37 -2.66
CA GLY A 85 -4.16 9.06 -2.03
C GLY A 85 -5.58 8.54 -2.20
N ALA A 86 -6.59 9.39 -2.02
CA ALA A 86 -7.98 9.02 -2.21
C ALA A 86 -8.27 8.59 -3.67
N LYS A 87 -7.66 9.26 -4.64
CA LYS A 87 -7.77 8.88 -6.06
C LYS A 87 -7.12 7.52 -6.32
N ILE A 88 -5.94 7.30 -5.76
CA ILE A 88 -5.23 6.03 -5.90
C ILE A 88 -6.07 4.89 -5.31
N VAL A 89 -6.60 5.06 -4.10
CA VAL A 89 -7.43 4.05 -3.43
C VAL A 89 -8.65 3.70 -4.28
N ARG A 90 -9.33 4.69 -4.86
CA ARG A 90 -10.46 4.44 -5.75
C ARG A 90 -10.08 3.64 -6.98
N HIS A 91 -8.92 3.93 -7.57
CA HIS A 91 -8.43 3.17 -8.72
C HIS A 91 -8.07 1.73 -8.34
N LEU A 92 -7.46 1.53 -7.17
CA LEU A 92 -7.02 0.21 -6.73
C LEU A 92 -8.19 -0.68 -6.27
N LEU A 93 -9.12 -0.14 -5.52
CA LEU A 93 -10.20 -0.90 -4.89
C LEU A 93 -11.55 -0.75 -5.59
N GLY A 94 -11.80 0.38 -6.25
CA GLY A 94 -13.07 0.63 -6.93
C GLY A 94 -14.26 0.46 -6.00
N ALA A 95 -15.22 -0.36 -6.41
CA ALA A 95 -16.42 -0.67 -5.63
C ALA A 95 -16.13 -1.42 -4.31
N GLN A 96 -14.93 -1.99 -4.15
CA GLN A 96 -14.54 -2.72 -2.93
C GLN A 96 -14.06 -1.80 -1.80
N GLU A 97 -13.85 -0.52 -2.07
CA GLU A 97 -13.31 0.44 -1.09
C GLU A 97 -14.12 0.46 0.21
N GLU A 98 -15.44 0.57 0.10
CA GLU A 98 -16.33 0.61 1.27
C GLU A 98 -16.33 -0.71 2.04
N GLU A 99 -16.30 -1.83 1.35
CA GLU A 99 -16.26 -3.16 1.96
C GLU A 99 -14.94 -3.38 2.71
N VAL A 100 -13.83 -2.98 2.13
CA VAL A 100 -12.51 -3.05 2.78
C VAL A 100 -12.51 -2.20 4.05
N ALA A 101 -13.03 -0.97 3.97
CA ALA A 101 -13.12 -0.08 5.12
C ALA A 101 -14.03 -0.65 6.22
N ALA A 102 -15.16 -1.24 5.87
CA ALA A 102 -16.08 -1.85 6.83
C ALA A 102 -15.46 -3.05 7.54
N ARG A 103 -14.71 -3.88 6.83
CA ARG A 103 -14.00 -5.02 7.41
C ARG A 103 -12.85 -4.58 8.30
N ALA A 104 -12.10 -3.58 7.88
CA ALA A 104 -11.03 -3.01 8.70
C ALA A 104 -11.57 -2.38 10.00
N LYS A 105 -12.74 -1.76 9.94
CA LYS A 105 -13.45 -1.26 11.13
C LYS A 105 -13.69 -2.39 12.14
N LYS A 106 -14.17 -3.54 11.68
CA LYS A 106 -14.42 -4.70 12.57
C LYS A 106 -13.12 -5.22 13.19
N LYS A 107 -12.01 -5.16 12.47
CA LYS A 107 -10.72 -5.67 12.95
C LYS A 107 -10.01 -4.70 13.90
N SER A 108 -10.15 -3.41 13.68
CA SER A 108 -9.39 -2.38 14.39
C SER A 108 -10.19 -1.62 15.45
N GLY A 109 -11.51 -1.60 15.34
CA GLY A 109 -12.38 -0.76 16.17
C GLY A 109 -12.40 0.70 15.76
N LEU A 110 -11.65 1.09 14.71
CA LEU A 110 -11.67 2.45 14.18
C LEU A 110 -12.89 2.68 13.28
N ASP A 111 -13.37 3.92 13.22
CA ASP A 111 -14.49 4.23 12.33
C ASP A 111 -14.09 4.18 10.86
N THR A 112 -15.08 4.07 9.98
CA THR A 112 -14.86 3.98 8.53
C THR A 112 -14.10 5.19 7.98
N LYS A 113 -14.43 6.39 8.44
CA LYS A 113 -13.78 7.63 8.01
C LYS A 113 -12.29 7.64 8.33
N THR A 114 -11.92 7.19 9.53
CA THR A 114 -10.52 7.07 9.95
C THR A 114 -9.77 6.05 9.10
N ILE A 115 -10.40 4.92 8.82
CA ILE A 115 -9.80 3.88 7.97
C ILE A 115 -9.58 4.38 6.54
N LEU A 116 -10.53 5.10 5.96
CA LEU A 116 -10.35 5.72 4.64
C LEU A 116 -9.16 6.68 4.64
N LYS A 117 -8.99 7.47 5.69
CA LYS A 117 -7.82 8.36 5.83
C LYS A 117 -6.52 7.57 5.91
N ILE A 118 -6.49 6.47 6.64
CA ILE A 118 -5.32 5.58 6.71
C ILE A 118 -4.95 5.09 5.31
N MET A 119 -5.93 4.62 4.54
CA MET A 119 -5.69 4.16 3.16
C MET A 119 -5.17 5.30 2.28
N ASP A 120 -5.75 6.48 2.40
CA ASP A 120 -5.35 7.66 1.62
C ASP A 120 -3.93 8.13 1.93
N ILE A 121 -3.46 7.94 3.16
CA ILE A 121 -2.08 8.21 3.56
C ILE A 121 -1.13 7.14 3.02
N LEU A 122 -1.51 5.87 3.14
CA LEU A 122 -0.65 4.74 2.77
C LEU A 122 -0.49 4.58 1.26
N ALA A 123 -1.53 4.85 0.49
CA ALA A 123 -1.52 4.57 -0.94
C ALA A 123 -0.40 5.28 -1.71
N PRO A 124 -0.17 6.60 -1.54
CA PRO A 124 0.96 7.26 -2.21
C PRO A 124 2.31 6.70 -1.79
N ILE A 125 2.46 6.33 -0.53
CA ILE A 125 3.71 5.78 0.00
C ILE A 125 3.99 4.41 -0.61
N LEU A 126 2.97 3.56 -0.70
CA LEU A 126 3.09 2.25 -1.36
C LEU A 126 3.46 2.41 -2.84
N MET A 127 2.82 3.34 -3.53
CA MET A 127 3.14 3.65 -4.93
C MET A 127 4.60 4.09 -5.07
N SER A 128 5.05 4.96 -4.19
CA SER A 128 6.43 5.46 -4.20
C SER A 128 7.43 4.33 -3.94
N LYS A 129 7.18 3.51 -2.93
CA LYS A 129 8.06 2.37 -2.60
C LYS A 129 8.09 1.34 -3.71
N MET A 130 6.94 1.00 -4.27
CA MET A 130 6.85 0.05 -5.39
C MET A 130 7.59 0.59 -6.60
N GLY A 131 7.37 1.85 -6.95
CA GLY A 131 8.05 2.50 -8.09
C GLY A 131 9.56 2.57 -7.91
N GLN A 132 10.04 2.90 -6.72
CA GLN A 132 11.47 2.95 -6.40
C GLN A 132 12.11 1.55 -6.45
N THR A 133 11.44 0.56 -5.89
CA THR A 133 11.92 -0.84 -5.92
C THR A 133 11.99 -1.35 -7.35
N ALA A 134 10.97 -1.07 -8.15
CA ALA A 134 10.94 -1.46 -9.56
C ALA A 134 12.08 -0.83 -10.36
N LYS A 135 12.35 0.45 -10.16
CA LYS A 135 13.48 1.14 -10.82
C LYS A 135 14.83 0.55 -10.42
N THR A 136 15.01 0.26 -9.13
CA THR A 136 16.25 -0.35 -8.63
C THR A 136 16.47 -1.74 -9.26
N GLN A 137 15.43 -2.55 -9.33
CA GLN A 137 15.51 -3.88 -9.93
C GLN A 137 15.71 -3.80 -11.46
N GLN A 138 15.07 -2.88 -12.13
CA GLN A 138 15.26 -2.64 -13.55
C GLN A 138 16.72 -2.27 -13.86
N ALA A 139 17.33 -1.42 -13.05
CA ALA A 139 18.72 -1.02 -13.20
C ALA A 139 19.70 -2.19 -13.01
N LYS A 140 19.35 -3.18 -12.20
CA LYS A 140 20.15 -4.39 -11.96
C LYS A 140 19.95 -5.47 -13.00
N SER A 141 18.88 -5.40 -13.78
CA SER A 141 18.52 -6.38 -14.80
C SER A 141 18.93 -5.88 -16.18
N SER A 142 19.68 -6.69 -16.92
CA SER A 142 20.13 -6.35 -18.27
C SER A 142 19.02 -6.43 -19.33
N SER A 143 17.86 -6.98 -19.00
CA SER A 143 16.79 -7.26 -19.97
C SER A 143 15.38 -6.94 -19.48
N GLY A 144 15.24 -6.38 -18.28
CA GLY A 144 13.94 -6.12 -17.68
C GLY A 144 13.35 -4.79 -18.08
N ASP A 145 12.15 -4.78 -18.66
CA ASP A 145 11.36 -3.57 -18.75
C ASP A 145 10.58 -3.36 -17.42
N MET A 146 10.08 -2.15 -17.24
CA MET A 146 9.33 -1.80 -16.02
C MET A 146 8.10 -2.69 -15.81
N LEU A 147 7.43 -3.06 -16.91
CA LEU A 147 6.26 -3.92 -16.90
C LEU A 147 6.57 -5.29 -16.29
N SER A 148 7.64 -5.94 -16.74
CA SER A 148 8.07 -7.26 -16.26
C SER A 148 8.51 -7.20 -14.79
N VAL A 149 9.23 -6.16 -14.41
CA VAL A 149 9.72 -5.98 -13.04
C VAL A 149 8.56 -5.78 -12.07
N VAL A 150 7.64 -4.89 -12.39
CA VAL A 150 6.47 -4.62 -11.53
C VAL A 150 5.56 -5.85 -11.45
N GLY A 151 5.34 -6.52 -12.58
CA GLY A 151 4.59 -7.78 -12.61
C GLY A 151 5.20 -8.83 -11.69
N GLY A 152 6.52 -9.01 -11.72
CA GLY A 152 7.22 -9.95 -10.85
C GLY A 152 7.12 -9.59 -9.37
N LEU A 153 7.20 -8.30 -9.03
CA LEU A 153 7.05 -7.84 -7.65
C LEU A 153 5.65 -8.11 -7.10
N LEU A 154 4.63 -7.93 -7.93
CA LEU A 154 3.24 -8.11 -7.54
C LEU A 154 2.77 -9.57 -7.62
N ASP A 155 3.41 -10.40 -8.42
CA ASP A 155 3.11 -11.84 -8.50
C ASP A 155 3.37 -12.56 -7.18
N GLY A 156 4.24 -12.02 -6.33
CA GLY A 156 4.44 -12.50 -4.97
C GLY A 156 3.26 -12.23 -4.03
N VAL A 157 2.32 -11.40 -4.45
CA VAL A 157 1.11 -11.08 -3.67
C VAL A 157 -0.02 -12.01 -4.13
N ASP A 158 -0.01 -13.25 -3.65
CA ASP A 158 -1.07 -14.20 -3.98
C ASP A 158 -2.11 -14.28 -2.86
N ALA A 159 -3.21 -15.03 -3.12
CA ALA A 159 -4.27 -15.21 -2.14
C ALA A 159 -3.79 -15.94 -0.88
N LYS A 160 -2.73 -16.76 -0.99
CA LYS A 160 -2.12 -17.44 0.17
C LYS A 160 -1.42 -16.46 1.08
N ASP A 161 -0.70 -15.50 0.52
CA ASP A 161 0.00 -14.47 1.30
C ASP A 161 -1.00 -13.62 2.08
N VAL A 162 -2.10 -13.23 1.44
CA VAL A 162 -3.19 -12.49 2.10
C VAL A 162 -3.81 -13.34 3.21
N VAL A 163 -4.09 -14.61 2.94
CA VAL A 163 -4.68 -15.53 3.94
C VAL A 163 -3.70 -15.79 5.07
N ASN A 164 -2.41 -15.98 4.79
CA ASN A 164 -1.39 -16.19 5.80
C ASN A 164 -1.23 -14.97 6.71
N ILE A 165 -1.21 -13.79 6.14
CA ILE A 165 -1.13 -12.55 6.91
C ILE A 165 -2.38 -12.38 7.78
N LEU A 166 -3.55 -12.58 7.20
CA LEU A 166 -4.81 -12.55 7.97
C LEU A 166 -4.83 -13.63 9.05
N GLY A 167 -4.29 -14.81 8.76
CA GLY A 167 -4.16 -15.90 9.73
C GLY A 167 -3.21 -15.59 10.88
N MET A 168 -2.09 -14.92 10.60
CA MET A 168 -1.16 -14.45 11.63
C MET A 168 -1.78 -13.38 12.54
N LEU A 169 -2.67 -12.56 11.97
CA LEU A 169 -3.34 -11.49 12.69
C LEU A 169 -4.53 -11.94 13.53
N MET A 170 -5.06 -13.12 13.25
CA MET A 170 -6.21 -13.69 13.97
C MET A 170 -5.84 -14.63 15.12
N LYS A 171 -4.55 -14.81 15.36
CA LYS A 171 -4.06 -15.64 16.49
C LYS A 171 -3.85 -14.81 17.74
#